data_5a7a10673d429fe09ce319f7501e7299
#
_entry.id   5a7a10673d429fe09ce319f7501e7299
#
_cell.length_a   1.000
_cell.length_b   1.000
_cell.length_c   1.000
_cell.angle_alpha   90.00
_cell.angle_beta   90.00
_cell.angle_gamma   90.00
#
_symmetry.space_group_name_H-M   'P 1'
#
loop_
_entity.id
_entity.type
_entity.pdbx_description
1 polymer ?
#
loop_
_entity_poly.entity_id
_entity_poly.type
_entity_poly.pdbx_seq_one_letter_code
_entity_poly.pdbx_strand_id
1 'polypeptide(L)'
;MAALLEVNDLKTHFFTSEGVVKAVDGVSFNIEEGETLGLVGESGCGKSVSALSLMRLIPTPPGKIVDGEVFFEGQDILKIGIDDMRRIRGGKISMIFQEPMTSLNPVLTIERQAVFLL
;
A
#
# COMPACT_ATOMS: atom_id res chain seq x y z
N MET A 1 17.75 -1.38 -16.40
CA MET A 1 17.83 -1.49 -14.95
C MET A 1 16.47 -1.91 -14.39
N ALA A 2 16.50 -2.68 -13.31
CA ALA A 2 15.24 -3.07 -12.66
C ALA A 2 14.56 -1.85 -12.02
N ALA A 3 13.25 -1.79 -12.09
CA ALA A 3 12.50 -0.73 -11.42
C ALA A 3 12.62 -0.87 -9.90
N LEU A 4 12.61 0.25 -9.19
CA LEU A 4 12.59 0.24 -7.73
C LEU A 4 11.33 -0.42 -7.22
N LEU A 5 10.19 -0.08 -7.83
CA LEU A 5 8.88 -0.66 -7.52
C LEU A 5 8.22 -1.08 -8.84
N GLU A 6 7.74 -2.31 -8.89
CA GLU A 6 7.04 -2.83 -10.06
C GLU A 6 5.74 -3.49 -9.61
N VAL A 7 4.62 -2.96 -10.08
CA VAL A 7 3.28 -3.47 -9.78
C VAL A 7 2.70 -4.07 -11.04
N ASN A 8 2.35 -5.34 -10.99
CA ASN A 8 1.83 -6.08 -12.14
C ASN A 8 0.44 -6.63 -11.83
N ASP A 9 -0.54 -6.13 -12.56
CA ASP A 9 -1.92 -6.64 -12.55
C ASP A 9 -2.51 -6.81 -11.15
N LEU A 10 -2.30 -5.81 -10.30
CA LEU A 10 -2.76 -5.84 -8.91
C LEU A 10 -4.28 -5.82 -8.84
N LYS A 11 -4.84 -6.73 -8.06
CA LYS A 11 -6.29 -6.83 -7.85
C LYS A 11 -6.58 -6.94 -6.36
N THR A 12 -7.36 -5.99 -5.84
CA THR A 12 -7.82 -5.98 -4.46
C THR A 12 -9.34 -5.89 -4.44
N HIS A 13 -9.97 -6.87 -3.84
CA HIS A 13 -11.42 -6.96 -3.76
C HIS A 13 -11.88 -6.91 -2.31
N PHE A 14 -13.08 -6.37 -2.10
CA PHE A 14 -13.74 -6.36 -0.79
C PHE A 14 -14.96 -7.26 -0.85
N PHE A 15 -14.98 -8.26 0.01
CA PHE A 15 -16.07 -9.24 0.06
C PHE A 15 -17.06 -8.83 1.15
N THR A 16 -18.19 -8.24 0.73
CA THR A 16 -19.21 -7.73 1.63
C THR A 16 -20.47 -8.57 1.55
N SER A 17 -21.38 -8.36 2.50
CA SER A 17 -22.67 -9.06 2.50
C SER A 17 -23.54 -8.71 1.28
N GLU A 18 -23.27 -7.57 0.65
CA GLU A 18 -24.01 -7.12 -0.54
C GLU A 18 -23.34 -7.51 -1.85
N GLY A 19 -22.18 -8.16 -1.79
CA GLY A 19 -21.47 -8.60 -2.96
C GLY A 19 -19.98 -8.25 -2.91
N VAL A 20 -19.30 -8.43 -4.03
CA VAL A 20 -17.87 -8.18 -4.16
C VAL A 20 -17.64 -6.80 -4.78
N VAL A 21 -16.86 -5.98 -4.10
CA VAL A 21 -16.42 -4.68 -4.62
C VAL A 21 -14.99 -4.83 -5.13
N LYS A 22 -14.80 -4.63 -6.42
CA LYS A 22 -13.48 -4.71 -7.05
C LYS A 22 -12.81 -3.34 -7.01
N ALA A 23 -12.28 -3.01 -5.83
CA ALA A 23 -11.69 -1.67 -5.61
C ALA A 23 -10.45 -1.43 -6.46
N VAL A 24 -9.64 -2.47 -6.67
CA VAL A 24 -8.51 -2.43 -7.60
C VAL A 24 -8.65 -3.66 -8.50
N ASP A 25 -8.68 -3.44 -9.81
CA ASP A 25 -8.98 -4.50 -10.77
C ASP A 25 -8.00 -4.46 -11.95
N GLY A 26 -6.78 -4.89 -11.71
CA GLY A 26 -5.77 -5.00 -12.75
C GLY A 26 -4.95 -3.74 -12.98
N VAL A 27 -4.35 -3.21 -11.92
CA VAL A 27 -3.50 -2.02 -12.01
C VAL A 27 -2.05 -2.44 -12.19
N SER A 28 -1.38 -1.83 -13.17
CA SER A 28 0.04 -2.09 -13.45
C SER A 28 0.78 -0.77 -13.62
N PHE A 29 1.91 -0.64 -12.95
CA PHE A 29 2.81 0.51 -13.11
C PHE A 29 4.17 0.16 -12.54
N ASN A 30 5.17 0.98 -12.86
CA ASN A 30 6.48 0.84 -12.26
C ASN A 30 7.06 2.22 -11.93
N ILE A 31 7.96 2.24 -10.95
CA ILE A 31 8.65 3.46 -10.51
C ILE A 31 10.13 3.13 -10.45
N GLU A 32 10.94 3.94 -11.14
CA GLU A 32 12.39 3.82 -11.08
C GLU A 32 12.95 4.68 -9.96
N GLU A 33 14.17 4.39 -9.55
CA GLU A 33 14.83 5.16 -8.51
C GLU A 33 14.91 6.64 -8.90
N GLY A 34 14.53 7.52 -7.98
CA GLY A 34 14.52 8.96 -8.23
C GLY A 34 13.33 9.49 -9.01
N GLU A 35 12.40 8.61 -9.41
CA GLU A 35 11.24 8.98 -10.20
C GLU A 35 10.03 9.31 -9.32
N THR A 36 9.19 10.22 -9.79
CA THR A 36 7.91 10.53 -9.16
C THR A 36 6.80 10.15 -10.13
N LEU A 37 5.89 9.28 -9.67
CA LEU A 37 4.75 8.84 -10.45
C LEU A 37 3.46 9.38 -9.85
N GLY A 38 2.64 10.03 -10.66
CA GLY A 38 1.33 10.49 -10.24
C GLY A 38 0.26 9.46 -10.57
N LEU A 39 -0.56 9.12 -9.58
CA LEU A 39 -1.76 8.31 -9.77
C LEU A 39 -2.96 9.23 -9.69
N VAL A 40 -3.67 9.39 -10.79
CA VAL A 40 -4.80 10.31 -10.86
C VAL A 40 -6.12 9.55 -10.95
N GLY A 41 -7.16 10.16 -10.41
CA GLY A 41 -8.50 9.59 -10.41
C GLY A 41 -9.34 10.29 -9.36
N GLU A 42 -10.65 10.14 -9.48
CA GLU A 42 -11.57 10.69 -8.50
C GLU A 42 -11.53 9.87 -7.20
N SER A 43 -12.00 10.48 -6.12
CA SER A 43 -12.16 9.79 -4.85
C SER A 43 -13.01 8.53 -5.04
N GLY A 44 -12.55 7.42 -4.49
CA GLY A 44 -13.22 6.14 -4.66
C GLY A 44 -12.78 5.33 -5.88
N CYS A 45 -11.82 5.84 -6.68
CA CYS A 45 -11.32 5.13 -7.86
C CYS A 45 -10.20 4.14 -7.57
N GLY A 46 -9.97 3.81 -6.31
CA GLY A 46 -8.98 2.80 -5.95
C GLY A 46 -7.57 3.33 -5.75
N LYS A 47 -7.33 4.64 -5.80
CA LYS A 47 -5.99 5.20 -5.57
C LYS A 47 -5.45 4.85 -4.19
N SER A 48 -6.24 5.14 -3.16
CA SER A 48 -5.85 4.86 -1.78
C SER A 48 -5.77 3.38 -1.51
N VAL A 49 -6.70 2.60 -2.06
CA VAL A 49 -6.70 1.14 -1.90
C VAL A 49 -5.48 0.53 -2.56
N SER A 50 -5.07 1.05 -3.73
CA SER A 50 -3.84 0.59 -4.39
C SER A 50 -2.62 0.82 -3.49
N ALA A 51 -2.49 2.03 -2.92
CA ALA A 51 -1.38 2.35 -2.03
C ALA A 51 -1.39 1.49 -0.76
N LEU A 52 -2.56 1.30 -0.15
CA LEU A 52 -2.70 0.44 1.03
C LEU A 52 -2.37 -1.02 0.69
N SER A 53 -2.71 -1.48 -0.51
CA SER A 53 -2.38 -2.84 -0.96
C SER A 53 -0.88 -3.04 -1.06
N LEU A 54 -0.15 -2.04 -1.60
CA LEU A 54 1.30 -2.11 -1.70
C LEU A 54 1.96 -2.30 -0.33
N MET A 55 1.39 -1.70 0.70
CA MET A 55 1.92 -1.81 2.05
C MET A 55 1.27 -2.93 2.86
N ARG A 56 0.39 -3.70 2.26
CA ARG A 56 -0.36 -4.78 2.91
C ARG A 56 -1.13 -4.29 4.14
N LEU A 57 -1.74 -3.10 4.02
CA LEU A 57 -2.50 -2.48 5.10
C LEU A 57 -4.02 -2.56 4.88
N ILE A 58 -4.46 -3.32 3.90
CA ILE A 58 -5.89 -3.53 3.65
C ILE A 58 -6.48 -4.35 4.79
N PRO A 59 -7.59 -3.90 5.40
CA PRO A 59 -8.26 -4.69 6.44
C PRO A 59 -8.78 -6.02 5.86
N THR A 60 -8.34 -7.11 6.41
CA THR A 60 -8.70 -8.46 5.96
C THR A 60 -9.31 -9.24 7.12
N PRO A 61 -10.57 -9.71 7.05
CA PRO A 61 -11.60 -9.30 6.11
C PRO A 61 -12.09 -7.87 6.35
N PRO A 62 -12.84 -7.21 5.45
CA PRO A 62 -13.44 -7.75 4.23
C PRO A 62 -12.55 -7.66 2.99
N GLY A 63 -11.41 -6.98 3.06
CA GLY A 63 -10.54 -6.82 1.91
C GLY A 63 -9.61 -8.01 1.69
N LYS A 64 -9.21 -8.21 0.45
CA LYS A 64 -8.24 -9.25 0.09
C LYS A 64 -7.55 -8.87 -1.21
N ILE A 65 -6.23 -9.03 -1.24
CA ILE A 65 -5.46 -8.93 -2.48
C ILE A 65 -5.59 -10.28 -3.16
N VAL A 66 -6.39 -10.32 -4.25
CA VAL A 66 -6.77 -11.58 -4.89
C VAL A 66 -5.81 -12.00 -6.01
N ASP A 67 -5.06 -11.06 -6.57
CA ASP A 67 -4.13 -11.35 -7.66
C ASP A 67 -3.11 -10.22 -7.79
N GLY A 68 -2.06 -10.48 -8.55
CA GLY A 68 -1.05 -9.51 -8.87
C GLY A 68 0.28 -9.74 -8.16
N GLU A 69 1.25 -8.94 -8.56
CA GLU A 69 2.60 -8.99 -8.02
C GLU A 69 3.07 -7.58 -7.71
N VAL A 70 3.80 -7.42 -6.62
CA VAL A 70 4.44 -6.16 -6.27
C VAL A 70 5.90 -6.44 -5.94
N PHE A 71 6.79 -6.06 -6.84
CA PHE A 71 8.22 -6.21 -6.64
C PHE A 71 8.81 -4.90 -6.15
N PHE A 72 9.44 -4.94 -4.99
CA PHE A 72 10.18 -3.83 -4.44
C PHE A 72 11.62 -4.26 -4.24
N GLU A 73 12.53 -3.56 -4.91
CA GLU A 73 13.96 -3.94 -4.94
C GLU A 73 14.15 -5.40 -5.36
N GLY A 74 13.31 -5.88 -6.30
CA GLY A 74 13.41 -7.24 -6.82
C GLY A 74 12.74 -8.32 -5.97
N GLN A 75 12.09 -7.94 -4.88
CA GLN A 75 11.42 -8.88 -3.97
C GLN A 75 9.91 -8.67 -4.00
N ASP A 76 9.16 -9.77 -4.18
CA ASP A 76 7.69 -9.71 -4.18
C ASP A 76 7.18 -9.51 -2.75
N ILE A 77 6.83 -8.27 -2.42
CA ILE A 77 6.43 -7.90 -1.06
C ILE A 77 5.03 -8.37 -0.67
N LEU A 78 4.26 -8.92 -1.60
CA LEU A 78 2.98 -9.54 -1.29
C LEU A 78 3.15 -10.97 -0.74
N LYS A 79 4.31 -11.58 -0.97
CA LYS A 79 4.58 -12.98 -0.61
C LYS A 79 5.55 -13.16 0.54
N ILE A 80 6.23 -12.12 0.97
CA ILE A 80 7.17 -12.21 2.09
C ILE A 80 6.42 -12.36 3.42
N GLY A 81 7.11 -12.86 4.44
CA GLY A 81 6.56 -12.97 5.79
C GLY A 81 6.19 -11.61 6.37
N ILE A 82 5.28 -11.61 7.33
CA ILE A 82 4.80 -10.35 7.94
C ILE A 82 5.93 -9.61 8.67
N ASP A 83 6.89 -10.34 9.25
CA ASP A 83 8.02 -9.72 9.94
C ASP A 83 8.92 -8.97 8.95
N ASP A 84 9.16 -9.55 7.79
CA ASP A 84 9.93 -8.90 6.72
C ASP A 84 9.18 -7.67 6.19
N MET A 85 7.86 -7.78 6.06
CA MET A 85 7.04 -6.66 5.61
C MET A 85 7.04 -5.51 6.63
N ARG A 86 7.07 -5.83 7.92
CA ARG A 86 7.18 -4.82 8.98
C ARG A 86 8.49 -4.04 8.90
N ARG A 87 9.56 -4.69 8.48
CA ARG A 87 10.86 -4.01 8.29
C ARG A 87 10.83 -3.07 7.10
N ILE A 88 10.05 -3.39 6.07
CA ILE A 88 9.89 -2.54 4.89
C ILE A 88 9.01 -1.33 5.19
N ARG A 89 7.91 -1.54 5.93
CA ARG A 89 7.01 -0.45 6.32
C ARG A 89 7.73 0.53 7.23
N GLY A 90 7.65 1.82 6.88
CA GLY A 90 8.27 2.88 7.65
C GLY A 90 9.78 2.98 7.50
N GLY A 91 10.46 1.88 7.22
CA GLY A 91 11.90 1.87 6.98
C GLY A 91 12.27 2.18 5.53
N LYS A 92 11.61 1.51 4.59
CA LYS A 92 11.88 1.66 3.16
C LYS A 92 10.71 2.26 2.40
N ILE A 93 9.48 1.97 2.81
CA ILE A 93 8.25 2.51 2.22
C ILE A 93 7.42 3.11 3.34
N SER A 94 6.96 4.34 3.14
CA SER A 94 6.07 5.00 4.09
C SER A 94 4.90 5.62 3.33
N MET A 95 3.86 6.00 4.07
CA MET A 95 2.64 6.55 3.48
C MET A 95 2.16 7.75 4.27
N ILE A 96 1.73 8.78 3.52
CA ILE A 96 1.05 9.93 4.11
C ILE A 96 -0.42 9.79 3.73
N PHE A 97 -1.27 9.65 4.76
CA PHE A 97 -2.70 9.46 4.56
C PHE A 97 -3.38 10.76 4.16
N GLN A 98 -4.53 10.65 3.52
CA GLN A 98 -5.32 11.80 3.08
C GLN A 98 -5.69 12.73 4.23
N GLU A 99 -5.91 12.16 5.43
CA GLU A 99 -6.18 12.92 6.64
C GLU A 99 -5.02 12.73 7.63
N PRO A 100 -3.89 13.45 7.42
CA PRO A 100 -2.69 13.22 8.23
C PRO A 100 -2.88 13.48 9.72
N MET A 101 -3.84 14.32 10.11
CA MET A 101 -4.14 14.58 11.53
C MET A 101 -4.67 13.34 12.25
N THR A 102 -5.35 12.44 11.54
CA THR A 102 -5.86 11.20 12.14
C THR A 102 -4.78 10.13 12.27
N SER A 103 -3.65 10.30 11.60
CA SER A 103 -2.54 9.36 11.70
C SER A 103 -1.70 9.56 12.95
N LEU A 104 -1.87 10.69 13.65
CA LEU A 104 -1.17 11.00 14.88
C LEU A 104 -2.02 10.63 16.09
N ASN A 105 -1.39 9.97 17.08
CA ASN A 105 -2.07 9.64 18.32
C ASN A 105 -2.02 10.85 19.25
N PRO A 106 -3.18 11.42 19.65
CA PRO A 106 -3.19 12.65 20.46
C PRO A 106 -2.61 12.49 21.86
N VAL A 107 -2.45 11.27 22.34
CA VAL A 107 -1.88 11.02 23.67
C VAL A 107 -0.37 10.74 23.64
N LEU A 108 0.23 10.68 22.45
CA LEU A 108 1.68 10.49 22.29
C LEU A 108 2.32 11.77 21.77
N THR A 109 3.58 12.00 22.12
CA THR A 109 4.34 13.12 21.57
C THR A 109 4.65 12.87 20.09
N ILE A 110 4.85 13.94 19.34
CA ILE A 110 5.22 13.83 17.92
C ILE A 110 6.55 13.09 17.77
N GLU A 111 7.52 13.37 18.63
CA GLU A 111 8.81 12.71 18.61
C GLU A 111 8.65 11.20 18.73
N ARG A 112 7.85 10.73 19.67
CA ARG A 112 7.64 9.31 19.90
C ARG A 112 6.97 8.64 18.71
N GLN A 113 5.99 9.30 18.11
CA GLN A 113 5.32 8.79 16.93
C GLN A 113 6.23 8.73 15.71
N ALA A 114 7.06 9.76 15.52
CA ALA A 114 8.02 9.80 14.42
C ALA A 114 9.04 8.67 14.51
N VAL A 115 9.54 8.39 15.73
CA VAL A 115 10.48 7.27 15.95
C VAL A 115 9.84 5.93 15.60
N PHE A 116 8.55 5.77 15.89
CA PHE A 116 7.83 4.55 15.54
C PHE A 116 7.63 4.39 14.03
N LEU A 117 7.50 5.49 13.30
CA LEU A 117 7.31 5.46 11.86
C LEU A 117 8.61 5.25 11.08
N LEU A 118 9.71 5.60 11.68
CA LEU A 118 11.02 5.40 11.09
C LEU A 118 11.53 3.99 11.29
#